data_7e4769bbcc4dde6a26725a8a4302d037
#
_entry.id   7e4769bbcc4dde6a26725a8a4302d037
#
_cell.length_a   1.000
_cell.length_b   1.000
_cell.length_c   1.000
_cell.angle_alpha   90.00
_cell.angle_beta   90.00
_cell.angle_gamma   90.00
#
_symmetry.space_group_name_H-M   'P 1'
#
loop_
_entity.id
_entity.type
_entity.pdbx_description
1 polymer ?
#
loop_
_entity_poly.entity_id
_entity_poly.type
_entity_poly.pdbx_seq_one_letter_code
_entity_poly.pdbx_strand_id
1 'polypeptide(L)'
;MKLNTIVSERALREIYLKGFEIAVKKSNPWTLMTSYNLINGTYTSESKYLINNILRKEWGFKGLVMSDWFGGQNAAVSLGAGNDLQMPGRPDQVQTIINGVKNGSTAMADLDSGVERVLNLIVKTITFKNYNYSNIPDLKANAAISRMIASEGMVLLKNDHALPLAKSSTIALFGNASYDIIAGGTGSGDVIKKYTISLDEGLLNSGFQLQQNSKSIYEDYIKSENAKKPAPSFMDVFNPFHIKEMEVKNELIVESAANSDVAIITIGRISGESKDRKVVDDFNLTDAEKQTLKTLSETFHAKNKKVIVVINAGGVIEMASWSPWVDAILMAWQPGMEGGNAIADIVSGKVNPSGKLTATFPISYTDVPSSQNFPGKQLPLRENETLDPVMPTYPAEITYDDDIYVGYRYFNTKKVKTAYEFGFGLSYTQFEYSNIKLSSTDFKDKITATITIKNSGKAAGKEVVQLYLSAPSIKLKKPSEELKGFAKTNLLQAGESQTISFQITPIELTSYDSDISSWIAEAGKYTIQIGTSSLDIKQTKVFSLKKDILISTSKK
;
A
#
# COMPACT_ATOMS: atom_id res chain seq x y z
N MET A 1 17.84 2.09 -11.97
CA MET A 1 18.53 0.80 -11.84
C MET A 1 19.87 0.88 -11.12
N LYS A 2 20.56 2.03 -11.09
CA LYS A 2 21.84 2.22 -10.38
C LYS A 2 21.67 2.98 -9.06
N LEU A 3 20.51 2.90 -8.42
CA LEU A 3 20.26 3.51 -7.11
C LEU A 3 20.84 2.63 -6.02
N ASN A 4 21.73 3.18 -5.19
CA ASN A 4 22.25 2.53 -3.99
C ASN A 4 21.44 2.99 -2.77
N THR A 5 20.73 2.08 -2.13
CA THR A 5 20.01 2.33 -0.90
C THR A 5 20.89 2.00 0.29
N ILE A 6 21.26 3.01 1.06
CA ILE A 6 21.99 2.85 2.32
C ILE A 6 20.97 2.68 3.44
N VAL A 7 21.01 1.53 4.10
CA VAL A 7 20.07 1.19 5.17
C VAL A 7 20.78 0.40 6.27
N SER A 8 20.41 0.66 7.53
CA SER A 8 20.93 -0.12 8.66
C SER A 8 20.48 -1.59 8.56
N GLU A 9 21.28 -2.52 9.06
CA GLU A 9 20.93 -3.93 9.09
C GLU A 9 19.64 -4.17 9.89
N ARG A 10 19.46 -3.41 10.96
CA ARG A 10 18.29 -3.47 11.81
C ARG A 10 17.03 -3.04 11.06
N ALA A 11 17.04 -1.88 10.41
CA ALA A 11 15.91 -1.40 9.62
C ALA A 11 15.62 -2.33 8.44
N LEU A 12 16.66 -2.83 7.77
CA LEU A 12 16.50 -3.80 6.69
C LEU A 12 15.70 -5.02 7.16
N ARG A 13 16.00 -5.59 8.33
CA ARG A 13 15.35 -6.80 8.85
C ARG A 13 13.99 -6.53 9.52
N GLU A 14 13.88 -5.46 10.33
CA GLU A 14 12.64 -5.18 11.08
C GLU A 14 11.55 -4.55 10.20
N ILE A 15 11.92 -3.81 9.15
CA ILE A 15 10.99 -3.02 8.34
C ILE A 15 10.92 -3.57 6.91
N TYR A 16 12.02 -3.47 6.13
CA TYR A 16 11.96 -3.67 4.68
C TYR A 16 11.85 -5.13 4.25
N LEU A 17 12.47 -6.05 4.97
CA LEU A 17 12.40 -7.49 4.70
C LEU A 17 11.26 -8.19 5.45
N LYS A 18 10.65 -7.55 6.46
CA LYS A 18 9.65 -8.20 7.32
C LYS A 18 8.42 -8.69 6.57
N GLY A 19 7.93 -7.92 5.62
CA GLY A 19 6.81 -8.33 4.76
C GLY A 19 7.13 -9.58 3.93
N PHE A 20 8.33 -9.64 3.37
CA PHE A 20 8.83 -10.80 2.63
C PHE A 20 8.99 -12.03 3.52
N GLU A 21 9.54 -11.86 4.73
CA GLU A 21 9.66 -12.95 5.71
C GLU A 21 8.30 -13.58 6.01
N ILE A 22 7.29 -12.74 6.29
CA ILE A 22 5.93 -13.20 6.56
C ILE A 22 5.34 -13.94 5.36
N ALA A 23 5.47 -13.38 4.16
CA ALA A 23 4.97 -14.00 2.93
C ALA A 23 5.63 -15.35 2.66
N VAL A 24 6.96 -15.44 2.75
CA VAL A 24 7.70 -16.69 2.53
C VAL A 24 7.31 -17.76 3.54
N LYS A 25 7.29 -17.42 4.83
CA LYS A 25 7.02 -18.40 5.90
C LYS A 25 5.55 -18.85 5.98
N LYS A 26 4.60 -17.97 5.62
CA LYS A 26 3.16 -18.28 5.74
C LYS A 26 2.53 -18.82 4.47
N SER A 27 2.97 -18.37 3.28
CA SER A 27 2.36 -18.79 2.02
C SER A 27 3.20 -19.73 1.17
N ASN A 28 4.49 -19.93 1.51
CA ASN A 28 5.41 -20.81 0.80
C ASN A 28 5.36 -20.59 -0.73
N PRO A 29 5.65 -19.38 -1.22
CA PRO A 29 5.54 -19.05 -2.63
C PRO A 29 6.52 -19.88 -3.49
N TRP A 30 6.18 -20.11 -4.75
CA TRP A 30 7.03 -20.87 -5.66
C TRP A 30 8.19 -20.04 -6.21
N THR A 31 8.00 -18.74 -6.30
CA THR A 31 8.99 -17.82 -6.87
C THR A 31 9.10 -16.54 -6.04
N LEU A 32 10.26 -15.89 -6.14
CA LEU A 32 10.53 -14.57 -5.60
C LEU A 32 11.37 -13.79 -6.59
N MET A 33 11.10 -12.49 -6.74
CA MET A 33 11.84 -11.60 -7.63
C MET A 33 12.75 -10.67 -6.82
N THR A 34 13.98 -10.47 -7.29
CA THR A 34 14.90 -9.47 -6.75
C THR A 34 14.64 -8.11 -7.38
N SER A 35 15.07 -7.03 -6.76
CA SER A 35 14.83 -5.67 -7.21
C SER A 35 15.94 -5.14 -8.12
N TYR A 36 15.71 -3.97 -8.73
CA TYR A 36 16.68 -3.29 -9.61
C TYR A 36 17.87 -2.70 -8.87
N ASN A 37 17.67 -2.23 -7.64
CA ASN A 37 18.60 -1.37 -6.92
C ASN A 37 19.68 -2.14 -6.18
N LEU A 38 20.71 -1.40 -5.75
CA LEU A 38 21.67 -1.89 -4.78
C LEU A 38 21.17 -1.64 -3.37
N ILE A 39 21.53 -2.53 -2.47
CA ILE A 39 21.41 -2.34 -1.02
C ILE A 39 22.81 -2.38 -0.42
N ASN A 40 23.22 -1.29 0.21
CA ASN A 40 24.55 -1.15 0.82
C ASN A 40 25.68 -1.54 -0.16
N GLY A 41 25.60 -1.10 -1.41
CA GLY A 41 26.61 -1.28 -2.44
C GLY A 41 26.53 -2.59 -3.24
N THR A 42 25.58 -3.49 -2.94
CA THR A 42 25.43 -4.77 -3.65
C THR A 42 24.05 -4.88 -4.30
N TYR A 43 24.00 -5.25 -5.58
CA TYR A 43 22.71 -5.53 -6.25
C TYR A 43 21.98 -6.65 -5.53
N THR A 44 20.67 -6.53 -5.39
CA THR A 44 19.87 -7.54 -4.66
C THR A 44 19.96 -8.91 -5.31
N SER A 45 20.03 -8.98 -6.67
CA SER A 45 20.24 -10.22 -7.42
C SER A 45 21.63 -10.83 -7.23
N GLU A 46 22.63 -10.04 -6.81
CA GLU A 46 24.03 -10.46 -6.62
C GLU A 46 24.40 -10.68 -5.15
N SER A 47 23.43 -10.53 -4.24
CA SER A 47 23.66 -10.58 -2.81
C SER A 47 23.48 -12.00 -2.24
N LYS A 48 24.60 -12.70 -2.01
CA LYS A 48 24.59 -13.97 -1.24
C LYS A 48 23.95 -13.81 0.13
N TYR A 49 24.16 -12.65 0.75
CA TYR A 49 23.58 -12.37 2.06
C TYR A 49 22.06 -12.36 2.04
N LEU A 50 21.45 -11.63 1.10
CA LEU A 50 19.99 -11.57 1.00
C LEU A 50 19.40 -12.91 0.54
N ILE A 51 19.96 -13.52 -0.52
CA ILE A 51 19.34 -14.69 -1.15
C ILE A 51 19.70 -15.97 -0.39
N ASN A 52 20.99 -16.25 -0.17
CA ASN A 52 21.37 -17.52 0.43
C ASN A 52 21.27 -17.51 1.95
N ASN A 53 21.73 -16.44 2.63
CA ASN A 53 21.73 -16.44 4.09
C ASN A 53 20.34 -16.16 4.65
N ILE A 54 19.71 -15.03 4.27
CA ILE A 54 18.40 -14.65 4.82
C ILE A 54 17.28 -15.50 4.19
N LEU A 55 17.08 -15.37 2.88
CA LEU A 55 15.91 -15.96 2.22
C LEU A 55 15.93 -17.51 2.30
N ARG A 56 17.07 -18.15 1.91
CA ARG A 56 17.12 -19.62 1.83
C ARG A 56 17.42 -20.29 3.17
N LYS A 57 18.43 -19.82 3.92
CA LYS A 57 18.83 -20.49 5.17
C LYS A 57 17.93 -20.11 6.34
N GLU A 58 17.70 -18.80 6.60
CA GLU A 58 16.91 -18.38 7.75
C GLU A 58 15.40 -18.56 7.56
N TRP A 59 14.89 -18.22 6.38
CA TRP A 59 13.44 -18.33 6.12
C TRP A 59 13.01 -19.67 5.52
N GLY A 60 13.98 -20.48 5.05
CA GLY A 60 13.73 -21.81 4.51
C GLY A 60 13.14 -21.84 3.10
N PHE A 61 13.26 -20.74 2.32
CA PHE A 61 12.73 -20.67 0.96
C PHE A 61 13.37 -21.71 0.03
N LYS A 62 12.55 -22.51 -0.62
CA LYS A 62 12.98 -23.60 -1.54
C LYS A 62 12.68 -23.30 -3.00
N GLY A 63 11.99 -22.19 -3.27
CA GLY A 63 11.54 -21.83 -4.61
C GLY A 63 12.62 -21.21 -5.49
N LEU A 64 12.20 -20.80 -6.68
CA LEU A 64 13.02 -20.12 -7.67
C LEU A 64 13.15 -18.63 -7.34
N VAL A 65 14.36 -18.08 -7.45
CA VAL A 65 14.61 -16.65 -7.42
C VAL A 65 14.90 -16.16 -8.83
N MET A 66 14.19 -15.12 -9.27
CA MET A 66 14.42 -14.47 -10.56
C MET A 66 14.83 -13.01 -10.37
N SER A 67 15.60 -12.46 -11.32
CA SER A 67 15.85 -11.02 -11.34
C SER A 67 14.63 -10.28 -11.87
N ASP A 68 14.50 -9.00 -11.55
CA ASP A 68 13.73 -8.09 -12.36
C ASP A 68 14.41 -7.87 -13.74
N TRP A 69 13.69 -7.26 -14.70
CA TRP A 69 14.21 -7.00 -16.05
C TRP A 69 15.49 -6.14 -15.99
N PHE A 70 16.61 -6.69 -16.44
CA PHE A 70 17.93 -6.06 -16.37
C PHE A 70 18.44 -5.78 -14.94
N GLY A 71 17.89 -6.44 -13.92
CA GLY A 71 18.34 -6.36 -12.54
C GLY A 71 19.71 -7.01 -12.33
N GLY A 72 20.68 -6.27 -11.73
CA GLY A 72 22.07 -6.71 -11.58
C GLY A 72 22.95 -6.39 -12.79
N GLN A 73 24.25 -6.58 -12.64
CA GLN A 73 25.25 -6.32 -13.68
C GLN A 73 26.00 -7.56 -14.15
N ASN A 74 26.18 -8.56 -13.28
CA ASN A 74 26.96 -9.75 -13.58
C ASN A 74 26.15 -11.03 -13.35
N ALA A 75 25.72 -11.65 -14.44
CA ALA A 75 24.90 -12.85 -14.39
C ALA A 75 25.58 -14.04 -13.69
N ALA A 76 26.91 -14.17 -13.78
CA ALA A 76 27.67 -15.21 -13.09
C ALA A 76 27.69 -14.99 -11.57
N VAL A 77 27.87 -13.74 -11.11
CA VAL A 77 27.79 -13.37 -9.69
C VAL A 77 26.35 -13.57 -9.17
N SER A 78 25.35 -13.16 -9.94
CA SER A 78 23.94 -13.37 -9.60
C SER A 78 23.61 -14.85 -9.39
N LEU A 79 24.04 -15.71 -10.33
CA LEU A 79 23.87 -17.17 -10.21
C LEU A 79 24.54 -17.71 -8.95
N GLY A 80 25.81 -17.34 -8.71
CA GLY A 80 26.56 -17.73 -7.51
C GLY A 80 25.96 -17.19 -6.19
N ALA A 81 25.15 -16.12 -6.27
CA ALA A 81 24.39 -15.62 -5.14
C ALA A 81 23.06 -16.35 -4.90
N GLY A 82 22.63 -17.22 -5.84
CA GLY A 82 21.39 -18.00 -5.75
C GLY A 82 20.20 -17.38 -6.47
N ASN A 83 20.43 -16.40 -7.37
CA ASN A 83 19.44 -15.89 -8.31
C ASN A 83 19.41 -16.82 -9.53
N ASP A 84 18.38 -17.63 -9.66
CA ASP A 84 18.33 -18.81 -10.55
C ASP A 84 17.98 -18.46 -11.99
N LEU A 85 17.20 -17.40 -12.21
CA LEU A 85 16.71 -16.99 -13.52
C LEU A 85 17.02 -15.51 -13.77
N GLN A 86 17.80 -15.26 -14.83
CA GLN A 86 18.14 -13.91 -15.26
C GLN A 86 17.12 -13.40 -16.27
N MET A 87 16.50 -12.26 -16.00
CA MET A 87 15.54 -11.65 -16.91
C MET A 87 16.16 -10.44 -17.64
N PRO A 88 15.94 -10.27 -18.95
CA PRO A 88 15.16 -11.10 -19.86
C PRO A 88 15.93 -12.29 -20.47
N GLY A 89 17.14 -12.62 -20.06
CA GLY A 89 17.91 -13.76 -20.57
C GLY A 89 18.68 -13.44 -21.86
N ARG A 90 19.51 -12.40 -21.85
CA ARG A 90 20.29 -11.98 -23.02
C ARG A 90 21.47 -12.94 -23.31
N PRO A 91 21.90 -13.03 -24.60
CA PRO A 91 23.05 -13.87 -24.97
C PRO A 91 24.35 -13.56 -24.22
N ASP A 92 24.61 -12.28 -23.92
CA ASP A 92 25.79 -11.85 -23.14
C ASP A 92 25.73 -12.36 -21.68
N GLN A 93 24.56 -12.44 -21.08
CA GLN A 93 24.36 -13.03 -19.75
C GLN A 93 24.69 -14.52 -19.75
N VAL A 94 24.23 -15.24 -20.77
CA VAL A 94 24.55 -16.67 -20.93
C VAL A 94 26.07 -16.88 -21.07
N GLN A 95 26.72 -16.07 -21.92
CA GLN A 95 28.18 -16.16 -22.10
C GLN A 95 28.94 -15.81 -20.81
N THR A 96 28.46 -14.86 -20.04
CA THR A 96 29.04 -14.49 -18.74
C THR A 96 28.98 -15.66 -17.75
N ILE A 97 27.86 -16.37 -17.67
CA ILE A 97 27.71 -17.57 -16.84
C ILE A 97 28.67 -18.68 -17.30
N ILE A 98 28.72 -18.97 -18.61
CA ILE A 98 29.62 -19.97 -19.17
C ILE A 98 31.08 -19.67 -18.83
N ASN A 99 31.50 -18.43 -18.99
CA ASN A 99 32.85 -17.99 -18.67
C ASN A 99 33.13 -18.07 -17.15
N GLY A 100 32.17 -17.70 -16.30
CA GLY A 100 32.26 -17.79 -14.84
C GLY A 100 32.47 -19.24 -14.37
N VAL A 101 31.76 -20.20 -14.97
CA VAL A 101 31.95 -21.61 -14.65
C VAL A 101 33.31 -22.12 -15.17
N LYS A 102 33.70 -21.77 -16.42
CA LYS A 102 34.98 -22.18 -16.99
C LYS A 102 36.21 -21.69 -16.24
N ASN A 103 36.15 -20.47 -15.73
CA ASN A 103 37.29 -19.89 -14.97
C ASN A 103 37.20 -20.13 -13.46
N GLY A 104 36.16 -20.82 -12.97
CA GLY A 104 35.97 -21.19 -11.57
C GLY A 104 35.45 -20.06 -10.68
N SER A 105 35.09 -18.89 -11.22
CA SER A 105 34.48 -17.79 -10.43
C SER A 105 33.03 -18.08 -10.03
N THR A 106 32.35 -19.01 -10.72
CA THR A 106 31.04 -19.53 -10.37
C THR A 106 31.13 -21.06 -10.26
N ALA A 107 30.72 -21.62 -9.12
CA ALA A 107 30.78 -23.06 -8.92
C ALA A 107 29.75 -23.79 -9.80
N MET A 108 30.11 -24.94 -10.35
CA MET A 108 29.20 -25.81 -11.11
C MET A 108 27.96 -26.17 -10.24
N ALA A 109 28.17 -26.40 -8.95
CA ALA A 109 27.08 -26.71 -8.02
C ALA A 109 26.03 -25.57 -7.87
N ASP A 110 26.42 -24.31 -8.06
CA ASP A 110 25.48 -23.18 -8.06
C ASP A 110 24.63 -23.20 -9.34
N LEU A 111 25.25 -23.52 -10.49
CA LEU A 111 24.54 -23.71 -11.76
C LEU A 111 23.55 -24.88 -11.68
N ASP A 112 24.01 -26.05 -11.23
CA ASP A 112 23.16 -27.24 -11.07
C ASP A 112 21.97 -26.96 -10.15
N SER A 113 22.20 -26.27 -9.03
CA SER A 113 21.15 -25.86 -8.09
C SER A 113 20.14 -24.90 -8.73
N GLY A 114 20.61 -23.96 -9.56
CA GLY A 114 19.73 -23.04 -10.30
C GLY A 114 18.87 -23.79 -11.31
N VAL A 115 19.49 -24.68 -12.10
CA VAL A 115 18.79 -25.54 -13.08
C VAL A 115 17.75 -26.42 -12.38
N GLU A 116 18.12 -27.06 -11.26
CA GLU A 116 17.20 -27.89 -10.49
C GLU A 116 15.95 -27.11 -10.05
N ARG A 117 16.11 -25.87 -9.57
CA ARG A 117 14.97 -25.03 -9.15
C ARG A 117 14.09 -24.62 -10.33
N VAL A 118 14.68 -24.32 -11.48
CA VAL A 118 13.93 -24.06 -12.72
C VAL A 118 13.12 -25.28 -13.13
N LEU A 119 13.74 -26.46 -13.15
CA LEU A 119 13.06 -27.73 -13.49
C LEU A 119 11.95 -28.04 -12.48
N ASN A 120 12.21 -27.86 -11.19
CA ASN A 120 11.22 -28.04 -10.12
C ASN A 120 10.02 -27.09 -10.25
N LEU A 121 10.20 -25.89 -10.82
CA LEU A 121 9.10 -25.00 -11.14
C LEU A 121 8.33 -25.50 -12.37
N ILE A 122 9.04 -25.88 -13.44
CA ILE A 122 8.44 -26.37 -14.71
C ILE A 122 7.49 -27.53 -14.45
N VAL A 123 7.91 -28.54 -13.67
CA VAL A 123 7.05 -29.71 -13.37
C VAL A 123 5.80 -29.37 -12.54
N LYS A 124 5.75 -28.19 -11.94
CA LYS A 124 4.57 -27.69 -11.22
C LYS A 124 3.61 -26.93 -12.12
N THR A 125 4.04 -26.50 -13.30
CA THR A 125 3.21 -25.68 -14.20
C THR A 125 2.00 -26.45 -14.71
N ILE A 126 0.94 -25.72 -15.03
CA ILE A 126 -0.28 -26.28 -15.60
C ILE A 126 -0.02 -26.95 -16.97
N THR A 127 0.92 -26.38 -17.75
CA THR A 127 1.33 -26.93 -19.05
C THR A 127 1.98 -28.30 -18.89
N PHE A 128 2.93 -28.46 -17.96
CA PHE A 128 3.58 -29.74 -17.70
C PHE A 128 2.61 -30.82 -17.21
N LYS A 129 1.63 -30.41 -16.41
CA LYS A 129 0.60 -31.31 -15.85
C LYS A 129 -0.55 -31.59 -16.81
N ASN A 130 -0.50 -31.11 -18.04
CA ASN A 130 -1.59 -31.21 -19.02
C ASN A 130 -2.95 -30.77 -18.44
N TYR A 131 -2.93 -29.72 -17.59
CA TYR A 131 -4.15 -29.17 -16.99
C TYR A 131 -5.04 -28.58 -18.09
N ASN A 132 -6.30 -29.01 -18.10
CA ASN A 132 -7.28 -28.47 -19.05
C ASN A 132 -7.72 -27.07 -18.56
N TYR A 133 -7.29 -26.02 -19.25
CA TYR A 133 -7.60 -24.64 -18.92
C TYR A 133 -8.51 -24.00 -19.98
N SER A 134 -9.21 -22.93 -19.58
CA SER A 134 -10.07 -22.15 -20.47
C SER A 134 -9.51 -20.73 -20.60
N ASN A 135 -9.53 -20.19 -21.83
CA ASN A 135 -9.28 -18.77 -22.10
C ASN A 135 -10.54 -17.90 -21.93
N ILE A 136 -11.63 -18.47 -21.43
CA ILE A 136 -12.92 -17.80 -21.20
C ILE A 136 -13.14 -17.70 -19.67
N PRO A 137 -12.56 -16.68 -19.00
CA PRO A 137 -12.80 -16.48 -17.56
C PRO A 137 -14.23 -16.03 -17.31
N ASP A 138 -14.79 -16.36 -16.17
CA ASP A 138 -16.07 -15.80 -15.71
C ASP A 138 -15.88 -14.33 -15.30
N LEU A 139 -15.98 -13.44 -16.29
CA LEU A 139 -15.81 -12.00 -16.08
C LEU A 139 -16.86 -11.42 -15.13
N LYS A 140 -18.07 -11.98 -15.10
CA LYS A 140 -19.14 -11.49 -14.20
C LYS A 140 -18.84 -11.83 -12.74
N ALA A 141 -18.42 -13.05 -12.46
CA ALA A 141 -17.99 -13.44 -11.11
C ALA A 141 -16.75 -12.65 -10.66
N ASN A 142 -15.77 -12.48 -11.56
CA ASN A 142 -14.56 -11.72 -11.26
C ASN A 142 -14.86 -10.22 -11.00
N ALA A 143 -15.80 -9.61 -11.76
CA ALA A 143 -16.24 -8.24 -11.53
C ALA A 143 -16.90 -8.07 -10.15
N ALA A 144 -17.75 -9.03 -9.73
CA ALA A 144 -18.37 -9.02 -8.41
C ALA A 144 -17.32 -9.08 -7.28
N ILE A 145 -16.28 -9.92 -7.44
CA ILE A 145 -15.15 -10.01 -6.50
C ILE A 145 -14.37 -8.69 -6.48
N SER A 146 -14.05 -8.10 -7.64
CA SER A 146 -13.36 -6.82 -7.75
C SER A 146 -14.12 -5.71 -7.02
N ARG A 147 -15.44 -5.60 -7.23
CA ARG A 147 -16.31 -4.63 -6.54
C ARG A 147 -16.31 -4.83 -5.03
N MET A 148 -16.43 -6.08 -4.59
CA MET A 148 -16.42 -6.41 -3.16
C MET A 148 -15.08 -6.01 -2.51
N ILE A 149 -13.96 -6.39 -3.11
CA ILE A 149 -12.62 -6.07 -2.58
C ILE A 149 -12.40 -4.56 -2.52
N ALA A 150 -12.79 -3.83 -3.58
CA ALA A 150 -12.69 -2.39 -3.61
C ALA A 150 -13.49 -1.73 -2.47
N SER A 151 -14.76 -2.14 -2.29
CA SER A 151 -15.60 -1.62 -1.20
C SER A 151 -15.03 -1.93 0.20
N GLU A 152 -14.47 -3.13 0.40
CA GLU A 152 -13.85 -3.54 1.67
C GLU A 152 -12.55 -2.80 2.00
N GLY A 153 -11.86 -2.27 0.98
CA GLY A 153 -10.62 -1.52 1.11
C GLY A 153 -10.79 -0.01 1.27
N MET A 154 -11.93 0.56 0.86
CA MET A 154 -12.19 1.98 0.98
C MET A 154 -12.26 2.44 2.43
N VAL A 155 -11.72 3.66 2.69
CA VAL A 155 -11.61 4.21 4.05
C VAL A 155 -12.40 5.51 4.15
N LEU A 156 -13.38 5.54 5.04
CA LEU A 156 -14.09 6.77 5.38
C LEU A 156 -13.25 7.57 6.37
N LEU A 157 -12.74 8.74 5.95
CA LEU A 157 -11.83 9.57 6.73
C LEU A 157 -12.55 10.68 7.51
N LYS A 158 -13.64 11.17 6.98
CA LYS A 158 -14.48 12.20 7.62
C LYS A 158 -15.93 11.95 7.27
N ASN A 159 -16.85 12.21 8.21
CA ASN A 159 -18.28 12.15 7.96
C ASN A 159 -19.07 12.98 8.97
N ASP A 160 -19.34 14.22 8.60
CA ASP A 160 -20.18 15.14 9.38
C ASP A 160 -21.65 14.98 8.95
N HIS A 161 -22.20 13.78 9.09
CA HIS A 161 -23.56 13.39 8.72
C HIS A 161 -23.89 13.60 7.24
N ALA A 162 -22.89 13.56 6.35
CA ALA A 162 -23.08 13.66 4.91
C ALA A 162 -23.35 12.31 4.24
N LEU A 163 -22.86 11.23 4.81
CA LEU A 163 -23.00 9.87 4.32
C LEU A 163 -23.66 8.95 5.37
N PRO A 164 -24.43 7.91 4.96
CA PRO A 164 -24.83 7.61 3.59
C PRO A 164 -25.89 8.57 3.05
N LEU A 165 -25.92 8.75 1.72
CA LEU A 165 -26.92 9.58 1.05
C LEU A 165 -28.28 8.90 0.98
N ALA A 166 -29.34 9.70 1.06
CA ALA A 166 -30.69 9.24 0.73
C ALA A 166 -30.78 8.90 -0.77
N LYS A 167 -31.48 7.81 -1.12
CA LYS A 167 -31.64 7.36 -2.51
C LYS A 167 -32.29 8.39 -3.45
N SER A 168 -33.11 9.30 -2.89
CA SER A 168 -33.74 10.38 -3.64
C SER A 168 -32.85 11.56 -3.94
N SER A 169 -31.61 11.58 -3.43
CA SER A 169 -30.72 12.72 -3.61
C SER A 169 -30.32 12.92 -5.05
N THR A 170 -30.40 14.17 -5.51
CA THR A 170 -29.79 14.64 -6.75
C THR A 170 -28.37 15.13 -6.46
N ILE A 171 -27.40 14.59 -7.18
CA ILE A 171 -25.97 14.82 -6.95
C ILE A 171 -25.41 15.73 -8.03
N ALA A 172 -24.75 16.82 -7.62
CA ALA A 172 -23.85 17.56 -8.49
C ALA A 172 -22.46 16.94 -8.41
N LEU A 173 -21.95 16.44 -9.53
CA LEU A 173 -20.71 15.68 -9.59
C LEU A 173 -19.61 16.51 -10.26
N PHE A 174 -18.44 16.60 -9.62
CA PHE A 174 -17.29 17.39 -10.04
C PHE A 174 -16.00 16.56 -10.02
N GLY A 175 -14.98 17.08 -10.72
CA GLY A 175 -13.67 16.45 -10.85
C GLY A 175 -13.58 15.47 -12.02
N ASN A 176 -12.53 15.57 -12.83
CA ASN A 176 -12.34 14.69 -13.99
C ASN A 176 -12.41 13.22 -13.62
N ALA A 177 -11.82 12.82 -12.47
CA ALA A 177 -11.80 11.44 -12.00
C ALA A 177 -13.18 10.90 -11.58
N SER A 178 -14.21 11.74 -11.52
CA SER A 178 -15.60 11.30 -11.36
C SER A 178 -16.16 10.64 -12.63
N TYR A 179 -15.63 11.03 -13.79
CA TYR A 179 -16.06 10.58 -15.10
C TYR A 179 -15.00 9.72 -15.83
N ASP A 180 -13.74 9.85 -15.40
CA ASP A 180 -12.60 9.06 -15.89
C ASP A 180 -11.77 8.56 -14.70
N ILE A 181 -12.26 7.49 -14.07
CA ILE A 181 -11.70 6.97 -12.84
C ILE A 181 -10.33 6.32 -13.04
N ILE A 182 -9.39 6.60 -12.16
CA ILE A 182 -8.06 5.97 -12.14
C ILE A 182 -8.20 4.59 -11.48
N ALA A 183 -8.38 3.56 -12.32
CA ALA A 183 -8.62 2.20 -11.85
C ALA A 183 -7.39 1.51 -11.26
N GLY A 184 -6.18 1.88 -11.72
CA GLY A 184 -4.92 1.27 -11.29
C GLY A 184 -3.72 2.14 -11.59
N GLY A 185 -2.53 1.68 -11.20
CA GLY A 185 -1.26 2.35 -11.48
C GLY A 185 -0.80 2.18 -12.93
N THR A 186 0.34 2.79 -13.25
CA THR A 186 1.01 2.73 -14.57
C THR A 186 2.18 1.75 -14.56
N GLY A 187 2.79 1.51 -15.72
CA GLY A 187 3.92 0.58 -15.87
C GLY A 187 3.49 -0.88 -15.79
N SER A 188 4.30 -1.71 -15.16
CA SER A 188 4.03 -3.15 -15.00
C SER A 188 2.78 -3.47 -14.20
N GLY A 189 2.25 -2.53 -13.43
CA GLY A 189 1.00 -2.64 -12.68
C GLY A 189 -0.25 -2.34 -13.50
N ASP A 190 -0.11 -1.80 -14.73
CA ASP A 190 -1.27 -1.55 -15.60
C ASP A 190 -1.69 -2.85 -16.30
N VAL A 191 -2.96 -3.19 -16.16
CA VAL A 191 -3.55 -4.39 -16.76
C VAL A 191 -4.55 -4.01 -17.85
N ILE A 192 -4.72 -4.89 -18.85
CA ILE A 192 -5.75 -4.72 -19.87
C ILE A 192 -7.12 -4.91 -19.24
N LYS A 193 -7.85 -3.81 -19.08
CA LYS A 193 -9.18 -3.79 -18.52
C LYS A 193 -10.23 -4.00 -19.63
N LYS A 194 -11.20 -4.86 -19.41
CA LYS A 194 -12.32 -5.08 -20.35
C LYS A 194 -13.20 -3.84 -20.44
N TYR A 195 -13.38 -3.16 -19.30
CA TYR A 195 -14.12 -1.92 -19.11
C TYR A 195 -13.71 -1.28 -17.79
N THR A 196 -14.14 -0.07 -17.55
CA THR A 196 -14.03 0.62 -16.27
C THR A 196 -15.34 1.34 -16.00
N ILE A 197 -15.91 1.15 -14.83
CA ILE A 197 -17.10 1.88 -14.37
C ILE A 197 -16.65 3.14 -13.65
N SER A 198 -16.98 4.30 -14.20
CA SER A 198 -16.72 5.61 -13.60
C SER A 198 -17.67 5.87 -12.41
N LEU A 199 -17.42 6.92 -11.63
CA LEU A 199 -18.25 7.24 -10.48
C LEU A 199 -19.66 7.67 -10.89
N ASP A 200 -19.78 8.46 -11.96
CA ASP A 200 -21.09 8.87 -12.48
C ASP A 200 -21.94 7.66 -12.91
N GLU A 201 -21.35 6.71 -13.63
CA GLU A 201 -22.01 5.46 -14.00
C GLU A 201 -22.41 4.63 -12.76
N GLY A 202 -21.51 4.51 -11.78
CA GLY A 202 -21.77 3.77 -10.54
C GLY A 202 -22.91 4.38 -9.71
N LEU A 203 -22.99 5.71 -9.64
CA LEU A 203 -24.09 6.42 -8.98
C LEU A 203 -25.42 6.21 -9.71
N LEU A 204 -25.44 6.32 -11.04
CA LEU A 204 -26.62 6.02 -11.85
C LEU A 204 -27.06 4.57 -11.69
N ASN A 205 -26.13 3.60 -11.72
CA ASN A 205 -26.40 2.18 -11.50
C ASN A 205 -26.99 1.91 -10.09
N SER A 206 -26.68 2.75 -9.11
CA SER A 206 -27.22 2.68 -7.75
C SER A 206 -28.56 3.42 -7.58
N GLY A 207 -29.07 4.05 -8.65
CA GLY A 207 -30.38 4.71 -8.69
C GLY A 207 -30.37 6.17 -8.25
N PHE A 208 -29.21 6.80 -8.10
CA PHE A 208 -29.11 8.24 -7.85
C PHE A 208 -29.40 9.05 -9.11
N GLN A 209 -29.81 10.29 -8.93
CA GLN A 209 -29.95 11.27 -10.00
C GLN A 209 -28.72 12.18 -10.03
N LEU A 210 -28.22 12.49 -11.24
CA LEU A 210 -27.13 13.41 -11.43
C LEU A 210 -27.63 14.72 -12.05
N GLN A 211 -27.06 15.84 -11.60
CA GLN A 211 -27.30 17.14 -12.22
C GLN A 211 -26.69 17.14 -13.62
N GLN A 212 -27.54 17.28 -14.66
CA GLN A 212 -27.16 17.01 -16.05
C GLN A 212 -26.19 18.02 -16.64
N ASN A 213 -26.29 19.30 -16.26
CA ASN A 213 -25.43 20.33 -16.84
C ASN A 213 -23.96 20.13 -16.46
N SER A 214 -23.67 19.84 -15.17
CA SER A 214 -22.29 19.54 -14.74
C SER A 214 -21.75 18.30 -15.46
N LYS A 215 -22.58 17.23 -15.59
CA LYS A 215 -22.19 16.02 -16.29
C LYS A 215 -21.80 16.30 -17.74
N SER A 216 -22.66 16.97 -18.51
CA SER A 216 -22.38 17.26 -19.93
C SER A 216 -21.11 18.09 -20.12
N ILE A 217 -20.87 19.09 -19.25
CA ILE A 217 -19.70 19.95 -19.35
C ILE A 217 -18.39 19.15 -19.12
N TYR A 218 -18.38 18.25 -18.11
CA TYR A 218 -17.21 17.40 -17.85
C TYR A 218 -16.98 16.38 -18.97
N GLU A 219 -18.05 15.74 -19.47
CA GLU A 219 -17.95 14.78 -20.58
C GLU A 219 -17.39 15.44 -21.84
N ASP A 220 -17.88 16.63 -22.20
CA ASP A 220 -17.38 17.40 -23.36
C ASP A 220 -15.94 17.83 -23.17
N TYR A 221 -15.56 18.28 -21.97
CA TYR A 221 -14.19 18.64 -21.63
C TYR A 221 -13.26 17.43 -21.79
N ILE A 222 -13.57 16.32 -21.13
CA ILE A 222 -12.74 15.10 -21.17
C ILE A 222 -12.62 14.58 -22.60
N LYS A 223 -13.71 14.60 -23.37
CA LYS A 223 -13.70 14.20 -24.78
C LYS A 223 -12.80 15.10 -25.61
N SER A 224 -12.86 16.42 -25.40
CA SER A 224 -12.03 17.39 -26.13
C SER A 224 -10.55 17.24 -25.80
N GLU A 225 -10.19 16.98 -24.55
CA GLU A 225 -8.82 16.75 -24.11
C GLU A 225 -8.28 15.40 -24.62
N ASN A 226 -9.08 14.35 -24.57
CA ASN A 226 -8.70 13.04 -25.14
C ASN A 226 -8.45 13.09 -26.64
N ALA A 227 -9.14 13.98 -27.38
CA ALA A 227 -8.88 14.19 -28.80
C ALA A 227 -7.48 14.78 -29.08
N LYS A 228 -6.84 15.39 -28.08
CA LYS A 228 -5.46 15.94 -28.17
C LYS A 228 -4.39 14.90 -27.83
N LYS A 229 -4.79 13.69 -27.44
CA LYS A 229 -3.87 12.61 -27.07
C LYS A 229 -2.94 12.30 -28.25
N PRO A 230 -1.60 12.28 -28.05
CA PRO A 230 -0.65 11.91 -29.09
C PRO A 230 -0.84 10.45 -29.55
N ALA A 231 -0.29 10.13 -30.70
CA ALA A 231 -0.26 8.72 -31.16
C ALA A 231 0.38 7.83 -30.10
N PRO A 232 -0.16 6.61 -29.88
CA PRO A 232 0.36 5.70 -28.85
C PRO A 232 1.86 5.41 -29.03
N SER A 233 2.58 5.44 -27.94
CA SER A 233 4.02 5.19 -27.84
C SER A 233 4.29 4.12 -26.78
N PHE A 234 5.37 3.35 -26.94
CA PHE A 234 5.84 2.44 -25.89
C PHE A 234 6.07 3.17 -24.56
N MET A 235 6.48 4.43 -24.61
CA MET A 235 6.74 5.23 -23.41
C MET A 235 5.46 5.59 -22.65
N ASP A 236 4.27 5.46 -23.26
CA ASP A 236 2.99 5.75 -22.59
C ASP A 236 2.71 4.77 -21.44
N VAL A 237 3.33 3.57 -21.46
CA VAL A 237 3.26 2.61 -20.35
C VAL A 237 3.81 3.23 -19.07
N PHE A 238 4.87 4.04 -19.17
CA PHE A 238 5.53 4.70 -18.04
C PHE A 238 5.09 6.15 -17.85
N ASN A 239 4.55 6.78 -18.90
CA ASN A 239 4.14 8.18 -18.90
C ASN A 239 2.82 8.36 -19.66
N PRO A 240 1.72 7.84 -19.16
CA PRO A 240 0.44 7.96 -19.84
C PRO A 240 0.02 9.42 -19.96
N PHE A 241 -0.73 9.70 -21.01
CA PHE A 241 -1.35 11.01 -21.19
C PHE A 241 -2.30 11.31 -20.03
N HIS A 242 -2.19 12.50 -19.48
CA HIS A 242 -3.05 13.00 -18.42
C HIS A 242 -3.86 14.19 -18.86
N ILE A 243 -5.16 14.14 -18.62
CA ILE A 243 -6.04 15.29 -18.76
C ILE A 243 -5.85 16.20 -17.54
N LYS A 244 -5.49 17.46 -17.79
CA LYS A 244 -5.44 18.48 -16.74
C LYS A 244 -6.82 18.61 -16.10
N GLU A 245 -6.87 18.80 -14.78
CA GLU A 245 -8.15 19.03 -14.08
C GLU A 245 -8.86 20.25 -14.65
N MET A 246 -10.16 20.08 -14.90
CA MET A 246 -10.98 21.15 -15.49
C MET A 246 -11.12 22.32 -14.52
N GLU A 247 -10.91 23.53 -15.01
CA GLU A 247 -11.19 24.75 -14.25
C GLU A 247 -12.70 25.01 -14.22
N VAL A 248 -13.30 24.90 -13.07
CA VAL A 248 -14.77 25.02 -12.90
C VAL A 248 -15.17 26.47 -12.76
N LYS A 249 -16.09 26.92 -13.62
CA LYS A 249 -16.65 28.29 -13.54
C LYS A 249 -17.60 28.42 -12.35
N ASN A 250 -17.56 29.55 -11.67
CA ASN A 250 -18.41 29.83 -10.51
C ASN A 250 -19.90 29.73 -10.84
N GLU A 251 -20.33 30.13 -12.04
CA GLU A 251 -21.72 30.06 -12.51
C GLU A 251 -22.23 28.61 -12.48
N LEU A 252 -21.38 27.66 -12.91
CA LEU A 252 -21.73 26.23 -12.87
C LEU A 252 -21.91 25.74 -11.44
N ILE A 253 -21.06 26.17 -10.51
CA ILE A 253 -21.17 25.80 -9.09
C ILE A 253 -22.46 26.36 -8.48
N VAL A 254 -22.79 27.62 -8.74
CA VAL A 254 -24.00 28.27 -8.24
C VAL A 254 -25.27 27.60 -8.80
N GLU A 255 -25.29 27.32 -10.09
CA GLU A 255 -26.38 26.59 -10.75
C GLU A 255 -26.54 25.18 -10.18
N SER A 256 -25.42 24.46 -10.03
CA SER A 256 -25.42 23.10 -9.46
C SER A 256 -25.95 23.09 -8.03
N ALA A 257 -25.53 24.07 -7.22
CA ALA A 257 -26.02 24.21 -5.84
C ALA A 257 -27.51 24.58 -5.76
N ALA A 258 -28.09 25.19 -6.81
CA ALA A 258 -29.52 25.44 -6.88
C ALA A 258 -30.33 24.16 -7.20
N ASN A 259 -29.78 23.28 -8.07
CA ASN A 259 -30.48 22.17 -8.71
C ASN A 259 -30.06 20.78 -8.22
N SER A 260 -29.34 20.67 -7.11
CA SER A 260 -28.93 19.40 -6.49
C SER A 260 -29.04 19.45 -4.98
N ASP A 261 -28.96 18.31 -4.32
CA ASP A 261 -29.04 18.19 -2.85
C ASP A 261 -27.65 18.16 -2.20
N VAL A 262 -26.65 17.70 -2.94
CA VAL A 262 -25.29 17.47 -2.46
C VAL A 262 -24.28 17.62 -3.58
N ALA A 263 -23.06 18.05 -3.25
CA ALA A 263 -21.92 17.99 -4.17
C ALA A 263 -21.02 16.79 -3.83
N ILE A 264 -20.56 16.09 -4.86
CA ILE A 264 -19.42 15.16 -4.76
C ILE A 264 -18.33 15.64 -5.72
N ILE A 265 -17.10 15.73 -5.24
CA ILE A 265 -15.92 16.02 -6.05
C ILE A 265 -14.91 14.88 -5.91
N THR A 266 -14.39 14.38 -7.04
CA THR A 266 -13.32 13.37 -7.03
C THR A 266 -11.98 14.01 -7.35
N ILE A 267 -11.02 13.81 -6.46
CA ILE A 267 -9.62 14.23 -6.65
C ILE A 267 -8.81 13.00 -7.06
N GLY A 268 -8.28 13.02 -8.27
CA GLY A 268 -7.52 11.92 -8.85
C GLY A 268 -6.01 12.15 -8.79
N ARG A 269 -5.23 11.10 -8.46
CA ARG A 269 -3.78 11.07 -8.61
C ARG A 269 -3.35 9.74 -9.18
N ILE A 270 -2.60 9.81 -10.26
CA ILE A 270 -2.00 8.60 -10.83
C ILE A 270 -0.66 8.34 -10.17
N SER A 271 -0.37 7.09 -9.94
CA SER A 271 0.93 6.64 -9.47
C SER A 271 1.30 5.36 -10.21
N GLY A 272 2.59 5.09 -10.33
CA GLY A 272 3.05 3.90 -11.01
C GLY A 272 4.56 3.87 -11.15
N GLU A 273 5.03 2.99 -11.98
CA GLU A 273 6.44 2.72 -12.22
C GLU A 273 7.15 3.89 -12.91
N SER A 274 8.44 4.01 -12.67
CA SER A 274 9.38 4.94 -13.31
C SER A 274 9.23 6.42 -12.98
N LYS A 275 8.33 6.79 -12.07
CA LYS A 275 8.16 8.19 -11.65
C LYS A 275 7.93 8.31 -10.16
N ASP A 276 8.67 9.23 -9.56
CA ASP A 276 8.37 9.70 -8.22
C ASP A 276 7.22 10.71 -8.25
N ARG A 277 6.37 10.65 -7.23
CA ARG A 277 5.35 11.65 -7.00
C ARG A 277 5.99 12.98 -6.58
N LYS A 278 5.37 14.09 -6.96
CA LYS A 278 5.84 15.44 -6.63
C LYS A 278 5.09 15.98 -5.40
N VAL A 279 5.71 16.92 -4.68
CA VAL A 279 5.04 17.63 -3.60
C VAL A 279 4.01 18.61 -4.15
N VAL A 280 4.43 19.43 -5.13
CA VAL A 280 3.57 20.44 -5.78
C VAL A 280 2.68 19.76 -6.81
N ASP A 281 1.39 20.07 -6.78
CA ASP A 281 0.35 19.63 -7.72
C ASP A 281 0.11 18.11 -7.78
N ASP A 282 0.64 17.35 -6.79
CA ASP A 282 0.44 15.92 -6.69
C ASP A 282 0.18 15.50 -5.22
N PHE A 283 1.18 15.59 -4.31
CA PHE A 283 0.91 15.42 -2.88
C PHE A 283 -0.01 16.53 -2.37
N ASN A 284 0.30 17.78 -2.70
CA ASN A 284 -0.60 18.92 -2.47
C ASN A 284 -1.64 19.01 -3.61
N LEU A 285 -2.82 19.53 -3.27
CA LEU A 285 -3.79 19.94 -4.29
C LEU A 285 -3.21 21.07 -5.16
N THR A 286 -3.59 21.09 -6.44
CA THR A 286 -3.36 22.23 -7.32
C THR A 286 -4.15 23.46 -6.83
N ASP A 287 -3.76 24.65 -7.23
CA ASP A 287 -4.49 25.87 -6.89
C ASP A 287 -5.92 25.86 -7.45
N ALA A 288 -6.10 25.29 -8.66
CA ALA A 288 -7.42 25.12 -9.27
C ALA A 288 -8.33 24.18 -8.46
N GLU A 289 -7.80 23.03 -8.01
CA GLU A 289 -8.55 22.10 -7.15
C GLU A 289 -8.95 22.77 -5.81
N LYS A 290 -8.00 23.46 -5.16
CA LYS A 290 -8.27 24.19 -3.91
C LYS A 290 -9.34 25.26 -4.10
N GLN A 291 -9.24 26.05 -5.17
CA GLN A 291 -10.22 27.10 -5.47
C GLN A 291 -11.60 26.49 -5.74
N THR A 292 -11.68 25.46 -6.55
CA THR A 292 -12.94 24.74 -6.85
C THR A 292 -13.55 24.20 -5.57
N LEU A 293 -12.75 23.49 -4.75
CA LEU A 293 -13.23 22.88 -3.51
C LEU A 293 -13.74 23.94 -2.50
N LYS A 294 -13.01 25.04 -2.36
CA LYS A 294 -13.39 26.15 -1.51
C LYS A 294 -14.72 26.77 -1.98
N THR A 295 -14.83 27.08 -3.27
CA THR A 295 -16.04 27.69 -3.84
C THR A 295 -17.25 26.76 -3.73
N LEU A 296 -17.05 25.45 -3.98
CA LEU A 296 -18.08 24.42 -3.76
C LEU A 296 -18.58 24.44 -2.32
N SER A 297 -17.66 24.39 -1.35
CA SER A 297 -18.00 24.41 0.07
C SER A 297 -18.79 25.66 0.45
N GLU A 298 -18.27 26.83 0.13
CA GLU A 298 -18.93 28.10 0.46
C GLU A 298 -20.34 28.18 -0.16
N THR A 299 -20.49 27.76 -1.42
CA THR A 299 -21.77 27.86 -2.15
C THR A 299 -22.80 26.85 -1.67
N PHE A 300 -22.40 25.59 -1.44
CA PHE A 300 -23.32 24.54 -0.97
C PHE A 300 -23.69 24.75 0.49
N HIS A 301 -22.74 25.08 1.35
CA HIS A 301 -23.01 25.37 2.76
C HIS A 301 -23.93 26.59 2.97
N ALA A 302 -23.83 27.62 2.13
CA ALA A 302 -24.77 28.75 2.14
C ALA A 302 -26.23 28.34 1.90
N LYS A 303 -26.43 27.13 1.30
CA LYS A 303 -27.76 26.53 1.08
C LYS A 303 -28.05 25.36 2.02
N ASN A 304 -27.25 25.17 3.09
CA ASN A 304 -27.32 24.04 4.02
C ASN A 304 -27.17 22.66 3.33
N LYS A 305 -26.42 22.60 2.23
CA LYS A 305 -26.12 21.37 1.48
C LYS A 305 -24.68 20.90 1.76
N LYS A 306 -24.46 19.60 1.65
CA LYS A 306 -23.20 18.95 2.00
C LYS A 306 -22.25 18.85 0.81
N VAL A 307 -20.93 18.80 1.12
CA VAL A 307 -19.87 18.58 0.12
C VAL A 307 -19.06 17.35 0.54
N ILE A 308 -18.93 16.39 -0.37
CA ILE A 308 -18.25 15.11 -0.17
C ILE A 308 -17.05 15.06 -1.13
N VAL A 309 -15.90 14.65 -0.61
CA VAL A 309 -14.70 14.44 -1.41
C VAL A 309 -14.43 12.94 -1.53
N VAL A 310 -14.22 12.47 -2.75
CA VAL A 310 -13.71 11.13 -3.04
C VAL A 310 -12.26 11.26 -3.47
N ILE A 311 -11.35 10.54 -2.82
CA ILE A 311 -9.93 10.51 -3.17
C ILE A 311 -9.64 9.25 -3.98
N ASN A 312 -9.35 9.43 -5.27
CA ASN A 312 -8.96 8.37 -6.19
C ASN A 312 -7.44 8.44 -6.42
N ALA A 313 -6.67 7.96 -5.45
CA ALA A 313 -5.21 8.03 -5.46
C ALA A 313 -4.60 6.76 -4.84
N GLY A 314 -3.49 6.27 -5.40
CA GLY A 314 -2.79 5.08 -4.91
C GLY A 314 -1.94 5.30 -3.66
N GLY A 315 -1.81 6.52 -3.16
CA GLY A 315 -0.97 6.86 -2.01
C GLY A 315 -1.45 8.09 -1.25
N VAL A 316 -0.62 8.52 -0.31
CA VAL A 316 -0.90 9.65 0.59
C VAL A 316 -1.01 10.97 -0.18
N ILE A 317 -1.95 11.82 0.20
CA ILE A 317 -2.19 13.17 -0.33
C ILE A 317 -2.39 14.11 0.86
N GLU A 318 -1.98 15.35 0.73
CA GLU A 318 -2.18 16.37 1.76
C GLU A 318 -3.67 16.65 1.94
N MET A 319 -4.15 16.60 3.19
CA MET A 319 -5.56 16.81 3.51
C MET A 319 -5.79 17.86 4.60
N ALA A 320 -4.78 18.21 5.38
CA ALA A 320 -4.96 19.06 6.54
C ALA A 320 -5.39 20.48 6.17
N SER A 321 -4.95 21.00 5.02
CA SER A 321 -5.24 22.38 4.61
C SER A 321 -6.68 22.58 4.10
N TRP A 322 -7.36 21.53 3.63
CA TRP A 322 -8.66 21.65 2.97
C TRP A 322 -9.77 20.76 3.59
N SER A 323 -9.42 19.70 4.32
CA SER A 323 -10.43 18.82 4.95
C SER A 323 -11.42 19.55 5.88
N PRO A 324 -11.08 20.68 6.52
CA PRO A 324 -12.07 21.44 7.31
C PRO A 324 -13.21 22.00 6.47
N TRP A 325 -13.03 22.20 5.18
CA TRP A 325 -14.04 22.80 4.30
C TRP A 325 -15.17 21.86 3.91
N VAL A 326 -14.99 20.56 4.01
CA VAL A 326 -15.90 19.54 3.47
C VAL A 326 -16.54 18.70 4.56
N ASP A 327 -17.66 18.05 4.27
CA ASP A 327 -18.44 17.31 5.27
C ASP A 327 -18.10 15.82 5.33
N ALA A 328 -17.66 15.22 4.21
CA ALA A 328 -17.18 13.83 4.20
C ALA A 328 -16.01 13.65 3.25
N ILE A 329 -15.12 12.70 3.59
CA ILE A 329 -13.97 12.32 2.79
C ILE A 329 -13.91 10.79 2.72
N LEU A 330 -13.96 10.25 1.51
CA LEU A 330 -13.80 8.83 1.22
C LEU A 330 -12.51 8.57 0.44
N MET A 331 -11.58 7.85 1.02
CA MET A 331 -10.38 7.35 0.34
C MET A 331 -10.74 6.09 -0.43
N ALA A 332 -10.88 6.20 -1.75
CA ALA A 332 -11.28 5.13 -2.64
C ALA A 332 -10.09 4.36 -3.22
N TRP A 333 -8.85 4.85 -3.03
CA TRP A 333 -7.62 4.31 -3.59
C TRP A 333 -7.67 4.26 -5.13
N GLN A 334 -7.13 3.20 -5.72
CA GLN A 334 -7.26 2.83 -7.14
C GLN A 334 -8.10 1.54 -7.22
N PRO A 335 -9.42 1.66 -7.40
CA PRO A 335 -10.37 0.62 -7.02
C PRO A 335 -10.63 -0.43 -8.11
N GLY A 336 -9.86 -0.47 -9.18
CA GLY A 336 -10.05 -1.43 -10.28
C GLY A 336 -11.26 -1.10 -11.18
N MET A 337 -11.61 -2.08 -12.01
CA MET A 337 -12.61 -1.90 -13.08
C MET A 337 -14.03 -1.58 -12.60
N GLU A 338 -14.39 -2.00 -11.39
CA GLU A 338 -15.70 -1.79 -10.78
C GLU A 338 -15.72 -0.60 -9.79
N GLY A 339 -14.75 0.30 -9.89
CA GLY A 339 -14.49 1.36 -8.92
C GLY A 339 -15.70 2.24 -8.65
N GLY A 340 -16.36 2.75 -9.68
CA GLY A 340 -17.54 3.60 -9.54
C GLY A 340 -18.70 2.92 -8.83
N ASN A 341 -18.97 1.64 -9.15
CA ASN A 341 -19.98 0.84 -8.46
C ASN A 341 -19.61 0.62 -6.97
N ALA A 342 -18.33 0.37 -6.67
CA ALA A 342 -17.88 0.16 -5.30
C ALA A 342 -17.98 1.43 -4.46
N ILE A 343 -17.63 2.60 -5.03
CA ILE A 343 -17.80 3.90 -4.36
C ILE A 343 -19.28 4.18 -4.11
N ALA A 344 -20.14 3.94 -5.11
CA ALA A 344 -21.58 4.13 -4.99
C ALA A 344 -22.21 3.20 -3.93
N ASP A 345 -21.70 1.98 -3.75
CA ASP A 345 -22.14 1.09 -2.66
C ASP A 345 -21.85 1.67 -1.27
N ILE A 346 -20.72 2.35 -1.09
CA ILE A 346 -20.40 3.07 0.15
C ILE A 346 -21.30 4.30 0.29
N VAL A 347 -21.35 5.15 -0.74
CA VAL A 347 -22.10 6.42 -0.71
C VAL A 347 -23.59 6.19 -0.42
N SER A 348 -24.16 5.11 -0.96
CA SER A 348 -25.57 4.74 -0.71
C SER A 348 -25.83 4.03 0.61
N GLY A 349 -24.79 3.66 1.36
CA GLY A 349 -24.91 2.85 2.58
C GLY A 349 -25.25 1.39 2.34
N LYS A 350 -25.23 0.91 1.10
CA LYS A 350 -25.38 -0.51 0.78
C LYS A 350 -24.24 -1.35 1.37
N VAL A 351 -23.05 -0.76 1.39
CA VAL A 351 -21.88 -1.29 2.10
C VAL A 351 -21.45 -0.27 3.16
N ASN A 352 -21.34 -0.71 4.40
CA ASN A 352 -20.77 0.09 5.47
C ASN A 352 -19.23 0.09 5.35
N PRO A 353 -18.55 1.26 5.25
CA PRO A 353 -17.11 1.33 5.13
C PRO A 353 -16.42 0.67 6.33
N SER A 354 -15.38 -0.09 6.06
CA SER A 354 -14.64 -0.85 7.06
C SER A 354 -13.14 -0.96 6.76
N GLY A 355 -12.67 -0.28 5.73
CA GLY A 355 -11.25 -0.15 5.44
C GLY A 355 -10.53 0.70 6.48
N LYS A 356 -9.23 0.48 6.63
CA LYS A 356 -8.35 1.24 7.52
C LYS A 356 -7.12 1.72 6.76
N LEU A 357 -6.61 2.91 7.10
CA LEU A 357 -5.40 3.45 6.50
C LEU A 357 -4.20 2.55 6.77
N THR A 358 -3.46 2.21 5.72
CA THR A 358 -2.23 1.43 5.79
C THR A 358 -0.97 2.30 5.87
N ALA A 359 -1.15 3.63 5.91
CA ALA A 359 -0.11 4.62 6.06
C ALA A 359 -0.57 5.74 7.00
N THR A 360 0.38 6.46 7.60
CA THR A 360 0.14 7.70 8.32
C THR A 360 0.03 8.83 7.31
N PHE A 361 -0.98 9.69 7.45
CA PHE A 361 -1.16 10.89 6.63
C PHE A 361 -0.59 12.09 7.41
N PRO A 362 0.55 12.65 7.02
CA PRO A 362 1.15 13.80 7.69
C PRO A 362 0.32 15.08 7.45
N ILE A 363 0.52 16.07 8.26
CA ILE A 363 -0.03 17.42 8.03
C ILE A 363 0.72 18.09 6.87
N SER A 364 2.05 17.94 6.84
CA SER A 364 2.92 18.46 5.79
C SER A 364 3.89 17.37 5.31
N TYR A 365 4.32 17.45 4.06
CA TYR A 365 5.36 16.58 3.52
C TYR A 365 6.64 16.61 4.36
N THR A 366 7.00 17.79 4.88
CA THR A 366 8.20 18.00 5.71
C THR A 366 8.14 17.37 7.10
N ASP A 367 6.97 16.90 7.54
CA ASP A 367 6.83 16.17 8.80
C ASP A 367 7.39 14.74 8.71
N VAL A 368 7.60 14.24 7.48
CA VAL A 368 8.17 12.92 7.24
C VAL A 368 9.70 13.02 7.23
N PRO A 369 10.43 12.30 8.09
CA PRO A 369 11.89 12.42 8.19
C PRO A 369 12.61 12.23 6.86
N SER A 370 12.23 11.20 6.10
CA SER A 370 12.82 10.90 4.77
C SER A 370 12.59 11.98 3.72
N SER A 371 11.71 12.95 3.95
CA SER A 371 11.44 14.06 3.03
C SER A 371 12.70 14.89 2.69
N GLN A 372 13.68 14.91 3.58
CA GLN A 372 14.95 15.63 3.38
C GLN A 372 15.93 14.87 2.48
N ASN A 373 15.81 13.55 2.40
CA ASN A 373 16.72 12.67 1.66
C ASN A 373 16.13 12.16 0.33
N PHE A 374 14.80 12.23 0.17
CA PHE A 374 14.12 11.78 -1.05
C PHE A 374 14.12 12.88 -2.12
N PRO A 375 14.37 12.54 -3.38
CA PRO A 375 14.53 11.21 -4.01
C PRO A 375 15.95 10.64 -3.95
N GLY A 376 16.87 11.24 -3.21
CA GLY A 376 18.26 10.87 -3.13
C GLY A 376 19.17 11.78 -3.94
N LYS A 377 20.45 11.43 -4.02
CA LYS A 377 21.50 12.20 -4.66
C LYS A 377 22.02 11.49 -5.90
N GLN A 378 21.95 12.13 -7.05
CA GLN A 378 22.63 11.66 -8.26
C GLN A 378 24.15 11.76 -8.08
N LEU A 379 24.86 10.71 -8.49
CA LEU A 379 26.31 10.62 -8.44
C LEU A 379 26.90 10.78 -9.86
N PRO A 380 28.15 11.26 -9.98
CA PRO A 380 28.85 11.27 -11.26
C PRO A 380 29.06 9.84 -11.79
N LEU A 381 29.20 9.69 -13.09
CA LEU A 381 29.67 8.45 -13.69
C LEU A 381 31.08 8.14 -13.21
N ARG A 382 31.36 6.88 -12.98
CA ARG A 382 32.72 6.42 -12.68
C ARG A 382 33.59 6.54 -13.93
N GLU A 383 34.89 6.55 -13.73
CA GLU A 383 35.84 6.51 -14.83
C GLU A 383 35.57 5.30 -15.73
N ASN A 384 35.44 5.52 -17.03
CA ASN A 384 35.07 4.51 -18.04
C ASN A 384 33.63 3.94 -17.95
N GLU A 385 32.76 4.51 -17.12
CA GLU A 385 31.35 4.16 -17.10
C GLU A 385 30.59 4.97 -18.15
N THR A 386 29.82 4.29 -18.99
CA THR A 386 28.95 4.92 -20.02
C THR A 386 27.49 4.72 -19.64
N LEU A 387 26.65 5.66 -20.09
CA LEU A 387 25.20 5.49 -19.97
C LEU A 387 24.73 4.42 -20.95
N ASP A 388 23.77 3.61 -20.51
CA ASP A 388 23.06 2.70 -21.39
C ASP A 388 22.32 3.54 -22.47
N PRO A 389 22.51 3.25 -23.76
CA PRO A 389 21.89 4.05 -24.83
C PRO A 389 20.36 3.90 -24.90
N VAL A 390 19.79 2.84 -24.35
CA VAL A 390 18.35 2.56 -24.37
C VAL A 390 17.69 3.08 -23.08
N MET A 391 18.36 2.88 -21.93
CA MET A 391 17.87 3.29 -20.61
C MET A 391 18.97 4.06 -19.85
N PRO A 392 19.20 5.33 -20.19
CA PRO A 392 20.26 6.14 -19.60
C PRO A 392 19.96 6.40 -18.12
N THR A 393 20.63 5.66 -17.22
CA THR A 393 20.51 5.82 -15.77
C THR A 393 21.84 6.20 -15.15
N TYR A 394 21.84 7.31 -14.42
CA TYR A 394 22.97 7.73 -13.61
C TYR A 394 23.02 6.93 -12.31
N PRO A 395 24.22 6.69 -11.77
CA PRO A 395 24.34 6.23 -10.38
C PRO A 395 23.66 7.23 -9.45
N ALA A 396 23.00 6.72 -8.43
CA ALA A 396 22.38 7.55 -7.40
C ALA A 396 22.46 6.85 -6.06
N GLU A 397 22.32 7.62 -4.99
CA GLU A 397 22.34 7.12 -3.62
C GLU A 397 21.25 7.76 -2.79
N ILE A 398 20.59 6.97 -1.96
CA ILE A 398 19.64 7.43 -0.96
C ILE A 398 19.95 6.75 0.38
N THR A 399 19.95 7.52 1.46
CA THR A 399 20.10 7.00 2.82
C THR A 399 18.74 6.95 3.51
N TYR A 400 18.41 5.81 4.11
CA TYR A 400 17.19 5.60 4.88
C TYR A 400 17.47 5.93 6.35
N ASP A 401 17.58 7.24 6.65
CA ASP A 401 17.91 7.76 7.99
C ASP A 401 16.76 7.58 9.00
N ASP A 402 15.57 7.29 8.54
CA ASP A 402 14.43 6.97 9.40
C ASP A 402 14.68 5.72 10.25
N ASP A 403 15.62 4.87 9.83
CA ASP A 403 15.96 3.61 10.47
C ASP A 403 14.69 2.78 10.73
N ILE A 404 14.44 2.37 11.99
CA ILE A 404 13.22 1.65 12.37
C ILE A 404 12.01 2.56 12.57
N TYR A 405 12.20 3.89 12.57
CA TYR A 405 11.15 4.87 12.82
C TYR A 405 10.43 5.29 11.55
N VAL A 406 9.84 4.32 10.85
CA VAL A 406 9.07 4.53 9.62
C VAL A 406 7.58 4.66 9.91
N GLY A 407 6.93 5.68 9.30
CA GLY A 407 5.50 5.89 9.42
C GLY A 407 5.04 6.10 10.86
N TYR A 408 3.97 5.41 11.31
CA TYR A 408 3.41 5.58 12.65
C TYR A 408 4.43 5.34 13.78
N ARG A 409 5.45 4.50 13.55
CA ARG A 409 6.53 4.29 14.53
C ARG A 409 7.24 5.59 14.86
N TYR A 410 7.48 6.43 13.86
CA TYR A 410 8.03 7.76 14.04
C TYR A 410 7.01 8.71 14.68
N PHE A 411 5.86 8.89 14.02
CA PHE A 411 4.87 9.89 14.42
C PHE A 411 4.41 9.71 15.87
N ASN A 412 4.10 8.47 16.27
CA ASN A 412 3.63 8.17 17.63
C ASN A 412 4.76 8.29 18.66
N THR A 413 5.97 7.74 18.36
CA THR A 413 7.11 7.79 19.28
C THR A 413 7.59 9.22 19.51
N LYS A 414 7.64 10.03 18.45
CA LYS A 414 8.06 11.45 18.52
C LYS A 414 6.90 12.40 18.83
N LYS A 415 5.66 11.89 18.92
CA LYS A 415 4.43 12.67 19.19
C LYS A 415 4.22 13.79 18.16
N VAL A 416 4.54 13.50 16.89
CA VAL A 416 4.29 14.41 15.77
C VAL A 416 2.82 14.29 15.37
N LYS A 417 2.13 15.42 15.25
CA LYS A 417 0.71 15.45 14.85
C LYS A 417 0.55 14.99 13.40
N THR A 418 -0.55 14.32 13.14
CA THR A 418 -0.92 13.79 11.81
C THR A 418 -2.28 14.32 11.38
N ALA A 419 -2.54 14.36 10.07
CA ALA A 419 -3.89 14.59 9.56
C ALA A 419 -4.77 13.37 9.86
N TYR A 420 -4.22 12.16 9.60
CA TYR A 420 -4.83 10.88 10.00
C TYR A 420 -3.73 9.90 10.40
N GLU A 421 -3.94 9.20 11.50
CA GLU A 421 -2.99 8.20 11.98
C GLU A 421 -3.10 6.89 11.21
N PHE A 422 -2.07 6.04 11.32
CA PHE A 422 -2.09 4.68 10.81
C PHE A 422 -3.23 3.86 11.44
N GLY A 423 -3.91 3.11 10.61
CA GLY A 423 -5.03 2.27 11.04
C GLY A 423 -6.36 3.01 11.17
N PHE A 424 -6.42 4.32 10.92
CA PHE A 424 -7.65 5.12 11.00
C PHE A 424 -8.68 4.72 9.95
N GLY A 425 -9.95 4.83 10.28
CA GLY A 425 -11.09 4.63 9.38
C GLY A 425 -12.41 4.59 10.16
N LEU A 426 -13.39 5.36 9.67
CA LEU A 426 -14.73 5.47 10.26
C LEU A 426 -15.68 4.39 9.72
N SER A 427 -16.80 4.25 10.39
CA SER A 427 -17.92 3.36 10.03
C SER A 427 -19.25 4.10 10.19
N TYR A 428 -20.30 3.63 9.52
CA TYR A 428 -21.68 4.09 9.74
C TYR A 428 -22.31 3.50 11.00
N THR A 429 -21.58 2.64 11.73
CA THR A 429 -22.01 2.06 13.00
C THR A 429 -20.93 2.24 14.06
N GLN A 430 -21.19 1.79 15.28
CA GLN A 430 -20.27 1.90 16.42
C GLN A 430 -19.96 0.51 16.97
N PHE A 431 -18.74 0.36 17.52
CA PHE A 431 -18.29 -0.89 18.10
C PHE A 431 -17.78 -0.69 19.53
N GLU A 432 -18.20 -1.58 20.43
CA GLU A 432 -17.71 -1.69 21.79
C GLU A 432 -16.67 -2.78 21.91
N TYR A 433 -15.65 -2.51 22.68
CA TYR A 433 -14.52 -3.39 22.95
C TYR A 433 -14.57 -3.87 24.42
N SER A 434 -14.70 -5.18 24.64
CA SER A 434 -14.65 -5.73 25.99
C SER A 434 -13.24 -5.62 26.59
N ASN A 435 -13.10 -5.93 27.88
CA ASN A 435 -11.79 -6.04 28.50
C ASN A 435 -10.95 -7.16 27.85
N ILE A 436 -9.65 -6.92 27.65
CA ILE A 436 -8.71 -7.92 27.16
C ILE A 436 -8.56 -9.03 28.22
N LYS A 437 -8.63 -10.29 27.76
CA LYS A 437 -8.28 -11.48 28.55
C LYS A 437 -6.97 -12.04 28.02
N LEU A 438 -6.00 -12.26 28.90
CA LEU A 438 -4.74 -12.92 28.58
C LEU A 438 -4.75 -14.35 29.12
N SER A 439 -4.16 -15.28 28.35
CA SER A 439 -3.98 -16.67 28.83
C SER A 439 -3.00 -16.77 30.00
N SER A 440 -2.10 -15.80 30.16
CA SER A 440 -1.15 -15.69 31.28
C SER A 440 -0.65 -14.24 31.41
N THR A 441 -0.25 -13.84 32.61
CA THR A 441 0.47 -12.59 32.89
C THR A 441 1.99 -12.75 32.84
N ASP A 442 2.48 -13.98 32.78
CA ASP A 442 3.90 -14.32 32.60
C ASP A 442 4.07 -15.00 31.25
N PHE A 443 4.96 -14.47 30.41
CA PHE A 443 5.32 -15.06 29.13
C PHE A 443 6.22 -16.29 29.35
N LYS A 444 5.84 -17.41 28.74
CA LYS A 444 6.68 -18.62 28.65
C LYS A 444 6.99 -18.90 27.19
N ASP A 445 6.07 -19.52 26.48
CA ASP A 445 6.21 -19.88 25.07
C ASP A 445 5.29 -19.05 24.16
N LYS A 446 4.11 -18.71 24.65
CA LYS A 446 3.10 -17.89 23.97
C LYS A 446 2.12 -17.27 24.94
N ILE A 447 1.52 -16.16 24.52
CA ILE A 447 0.36 -15.55 25.16
C ILE A 447 -0.76 -15.42 24.13
N THR A 448 -1.97 -15.77 24.50
CA THR A 448 -3.18 -15.48 23.73
C THR A 448 -3.89 -14.28 24.35
N ALA A 449 -4.07 -13.23 23.56
CA ALA A 449 -4.89 -12.08 23.92
C ALA A 449 -6.25 -12.21 23.23
N THR A 450 -7.33 -12.20 24.00
CA THR A 450 -8.70 -12.37 23.51
C THR A 450 -9.53 -11.13 23.87
N ILE A 451 -10.32 -10.68 22.91
CA ILE A 451 -11.23 -9.53 23.06
C ILE A 451 -12.55 -9.80 22.33
N THR A 452 -13.65 -9.31 22.87
CA THR A 452 -14.96 -9.40 22.22
C THR A 452 -15.35 -8.03 21.68
N ILE A 453 -15.74 -7.97 20.42
CA ILE A 453 -16.22 -6.78 19.71
C ILE A 453 -17.72 -6.92 19.52
N LYS A 454 -18.47 -5.90 19.94
CA LYS A 454 -19.92 -5.83 19.79
C LYS A 454 -20.28 -4.66 18.88
N ASN A 455 -21.13 -4.88 17.90
CA ASN A 455 -21.74 -3.79 17.16
C ASN A 455 -22.84 -3.15 18.04
N SER A 456 -22.53 -1.99 18.63
CA SER A 456 -23.46 -1.25 19.50
C SER A 456 -24.29 -0.19 18.75
N GLY A 457 -24.03 0.01 17.46
CA GLY A 457 -24.79 0.93 16.62
C GLY A 457 -25.99 0.28 15.93
N LYS A 458 -26.56 0.99 14.96
CA LYS A 458 -27.83 0.61 14.30
C LYS A 458 -27.63 -0.07 12.93
N ALA A 459 -26.53 0.18 12.25
CA ALA A 459 -26.24 -0.40 10.96
C ALA A 459 -25.35 -1.65 11.10
N ALA A 460 -25.54 -2.65 10.22
CA ALA A 460 -24.61 -3.76 10.13
C ALA A 460 -23.23 -3.27 9.70
N GLY A 461 -22.17 -3.83 10.24
CA GLY A 461 -20.81 -3.38 9.93
C GLY A 461 -19.73 -4.37 10.33
N LYS A 462 -18.51 -4.09 9.86
CA LYS A 462 -17.30 -4.83 10.22
C LYS A 462 -16.31 -3.89 10.90
N GLU A 463 -15.53 -4.42 11.84
CA GLU A 463 -14.45 -3.67 12.50
C GLU A 463 -13.10 -4.36 12.30
N VAL A 464 -12.04 -3.57 12.12
CA VAL A 464 -10.68 -4.08 12.11
C VAL A 464 -10.02 -3.84 13.45
N VAL A 465 -9.88 -4.89 14.21
CA VAL A 465 -9.23 -4.88 15.53
C VAL A 465 -7.72 -4.97 15.34
N GLN A 466 -7.00 -4.00 15.90
CA GLN A 466 -5.55 -3.86 15.74
C GLN A 466 -4.88 -4.07 17.10
N LEU A 467 -3.91 -4.99 17.14
CA LEU A 467 -3.10 -5.26 18.33
C LEU A 467 -1.72 -4.66 18.16
N TYR A 468 -1.40 -3.74 19.03
CA TYR A 468 -0.08 -3.13 19.15
C TYR A 468 0.63 -3.64 20.41
N LEU A 469 1.95 -3.66 20.38
CA LEU A 469 2.80 -4.08 21.49
C LEU A 469 3.83 -3.02 21.80
N SER A 470 3.84 -2.52 23.04
CA SER A 470 4.95 -1.76 23.60
C SER A 470 5.87 -2.72 24.33
N ALA A 471 7.16 -2.67 24.00
CA ALA A 471 8.19 -3.56 24.54
C ALA A 471 9.20 -2.79 25.41
N PRO A 472 9.90 -3.44 26.35
CA PRO A 472 11.03 -2.84 27.06
C PRO A 472 12.10 -2.34 26.09
N SER A 473 12.65 -1.15 26.38
CA SER A 473 13.67 -0.47 25.55
C SER A 473 14.90 -0.19 26.40
N ILE A 474 15.53 -1.26 26.92
CA ILE A 474 16.66 -1.18 27.84
C ILE A 474 17.98 -1.25 27.08
N LYS A 475 18.16 -2.30 26.27
CA LYS A 475 19.35 -2.54 25.45
C LYS A 475 19.24 -1.87 24.08
N LEU A 476 18.08 -2.03 23.45
CA LEU A 476 17.76 -1.47 22.14
C LEU A 476 16.69 -0.39 22.25
N LYS A 477 16.92 0.75 21.59
CA LYS A 477 15.84 1.75 21.41
C LYS A 477 14.73 1.14 20.55
N LYS A 478 13.48 1.39 20.93
CA LYS A 478 12.31 0.85 20.23
C LYS A 478 11.26 1.94 20.00
N PRO A 479 10.39 1.78 18.99
CA PRO A 479 9.18 2.59 18.88
C PRO A 479 8.31 2.44 20.12
N SER A 480 7.44 3.45 20.38
CA SER A 480 6.48 3.42 21.49
C SER A 480 5.57 2.20 21.44
N GLU A 481 5.19 1.81 20.23
CA GLU A 481 4.41 0.61 19.94
C GLU A 481 4.63 0.12 18.51
N GLU A 482 4.32 -1.16 18.30
CA GLU A 482 4.36 -1.79 16.98
C GLU A 482 3.13 -2.67 16.76
N LEU A 483 2.55 -2.59 15.56
CA LEU A 483 1.49 -3.50 15.13
C LEU A 483 2.03 -4.94 15.07
N LYS A 484 1.46 -5.84 15.88
CA LYS A 484 1.84 -7.26 15.90
C LYS A 484 0.71 -8.19 15.45
N GLY A 485 -0.51 -7.65 15.32
CA GLY A 485 -1.64 -8.42 14.79
C GLY A 485 -2.83 -7.54 14.42
N PHE A 486 -3.62 -8.01 13.49
CA PHE A 486 -4.91 -7.41 13.16
C PHE A 486 -5.89 -8.49 12.68
N ALA A 487 -7.17 -8.23 12.88
CA ALA A 487 -8.23 -9.09 12.37
C ALA A 487 -9.48 -8.27 12.07
N LYS A 488 -10.15 -8.57 10.96
CA LYS A 488 -11.43 -7.98 10.59
C LYS A 488 -12.55 -8.91 11.05
N THR A 489 -13.57 -8.37 11.70
CA THR A 489 -14.75 -9.15 12.10
C THR A 489 -15.53 -9.64 10.87
N ASN A 490 -16.37 -10.63 11.06
CA ASN A 490 -17.47 -10.87 10.15
C ASN A 490 -18.42 -9.65 10.13
N LEU A 491 -19.37 -9.63 9.20
CA LEU A 491 -20.44 -8.63 9.23
C LEU A 491 -21.28 -8.85 10.48
N LEU A 492 -21.26 -7.91 11.41
CA LEU A 492 -22.03 -7.94 12.64
C LEU A 492 -23.31 -7.10 12.48
N GLN A 493 -24.46 -7.71 12.74
CA GLN A 493 -25.73 -6.98 12.83
C GLN A 493 -25.75 -6.13 14.12
N ALA A 494 -26.67 -5.18 14.21
CA ALA A 494 -26.87 -4.41 15.44
C ALA A 494 -27.06 -5.33 16.66
N GLY A 495 -26.24 -5.13 17.68
CA GLY A 495 -26.21 -5.94 18.91
C GLY A 495 -25.38 -7.22 18.84
N GLU A 496 -24.97 -7.68 17.66
CA GLU A 496 -24.14 -8.89 17.52
C GLU A 496 -22.70 -8.66 18.00
N SER A 497 -22.08 -9.77 18.41
CA SER A 497 -20.70 -9.76 18.93
C SER A 497 -19.87 -10.87 18.33
N GLN A 498 -18.56 -10.62 18.21
CA GLN A 498 -17.57 -11.62 17.80
C GLN A 498 -16.35 -11.54 18.72
N THR A 499 -15.84 -12.70 19.10
CA THR A 499 -14.59 -12.80 19.86
C THR A 499 -13.42 -13.01 18.91
N ILE A 500 -12.37 -12.22 19.09
CA ILE A 500 -11.12 -12.27 18.34
C ILE A 500 -9.99 -12.64 19.29
N SER A 501 -9.07 -13.48 18.81
CA SER A 501 -7.91 -13.93 19.55
C SER A 501 -6.63 -13.71 18.74
N PHE A 502 -5.62 -13.14 19.39
CA PHE A 502 -4.28 -12.96 18.84
C PHE A 502 -3.29 -13.82 19.61
N GLN A 503 -2.41 -14.50 18.92
CA GLN A 503 -1.31 -15.24 19.53
C GLN A 503 -0.03 -14.39 19.42
N ILE A 504 0.66 -14.24 20.54
CA ILE A 504 1.95 -13.59 20.65
C ILE A 504 2.96 -14.68 21.00
N THR A 505 3.91 -14.91 20.10
CA THR A 505 5.01 -15.87 20.23
C THR A 505 6.33 -15.15 20.49
N PRO A 506 7.44 -15.82 20.71
CA PRO A 506 8.72 -15.15 20.96
C PRO A 506 9.10 -14.13 19.88
N ILE A 507 8.84 -14.41 18.60
CA ILE A 507 9.27 -13.53 17.50
C ILE A 507 8.56 -12.18 17.51
N GLU A 508 7.28 -12.11 17.93
CA GLU A 508 6.55 -10.85 18.03
C GLU A 508 7.12 -9.92 19.11
N LEU A 509 7.84 -10.48 20.10
CA LEU A 509 8.47 -9.71 21.18
C LEU A 509 9.83 -9.13 20.80
N THR A 510 10.44 -9.65 19.73
CA THR A 510 11.84 -9.37 19.42
C THR A 510 12.03 -8.11 18.60
N SER A 511 13.22 -7.50 18.78
CA SER A 511 13.86 -6.53 17.87
C SER A 511 15.21 -7.08 17.44
N TYR A 512 15.71 -6.63 16.29
CA TYR A 512 16.99 -7.13 15.76
C TYR A 512 18.18 -6.35 16.35
N ASP A 513 19.14 -7.07 16.91
CA ASP A 513 20.41 -6.54 17.38
C ASP A 513 21.51 -6.86 16.36
N SER A 514 21.97 -5.83 15.67
CA SER A 514 22.99 -5.96 14.62
C SER A 514 24.35 -6.35 15.16
N ASP A 515 24.68 -5.98 16.40
CA ASP A 515 26.00 -6.23 17.00
C ASP A 515 26.23 -7.71 17.29
N ILE A 516 25.16 -8.41 17.66
CA ILE A 516 25.21 -9.84 17.95
C ILE A 516 24.54 -10.71 16.86
N SER A 517 24.06 -10.08 15.75
CA SER A 517 23.34 -10.75 14.65
C SER A 517 22.21 -11.67 15.16
N SER A 518 21.35 -11.14 16.01
CA SER A 518 20.30 -11.92 16.66
C SER A 518 19.05 -11.10 16.92
N TRP A 519 17.89 -11.77 16.90
CA TRP A 519 16.66 -11.19 17.41
C TRP A 519 16.65 -11.32 18.94
N ILE A 520 16.38 -10.24 19.66
CA ILE A 520 16.31 -10.19 21.11
C ILE A 520 14.95 -9.70 21.60
N ALA A 521 14.30 -10.49 22.47
CA ALA A 521 13.24 -10.01 23.33
C ALA A 521 13.82 -9.74 24.72
N GLU A 522 13.77 -8.50 25.16
CA GLU A 522 14.34 -8.07 26.44
C GLU A 522 13.42 -8.44 27.61
N ALA A 523 13.97 -8.93 28.70
CA ALA A 523 13.22 -9.14 29.94
C ALA A 523 12.60 -7.84 30.44
N GLY A 524 11.35 -7.92 30.93
CA GLY A 524 10.63 -6.75 31.42
C GLY A 524 9.12 -6.83 31.19
N LYS A 525 8.47 -5.68 31.33
CA LYS A 525 7.03 -5.54 31.15
C LYS A 525 6.71 -5.17 29.70
N TYR A 526 5.81 -5.90 29.09
CA TYR A 526 5.24 -5.65 27.78
C TYR A 526 3.79 -5.21 27.92
N THR A 527 3.37 -4.23 27.13
CA THR A 527 1.98 -3.77 27.12
C THR A 527 1.32 -4.12 25.80
N ILE A 528 0.29 -4.94 25.85
CA ILE A 528 -0.64 -5.15 24.73
C ILE A 528 -1.62 -3.99 24.72
N GLN A 529 -1.81 -3.41 23.55
CA GLN A 529 -2.76 -2.34 23.28
C GLN A 529 -3.65 -2.80 22.13
N ILE A 530 -4.96 -2.79 22.33
CA ILE A 530 -5.93 -3.12 21.28
C ILE A 530 -6.78 -1.88 20.99
N GLY A 531 -6.87 -1.52 19.72
CA GLY A 531 -7.59 -0.33 19.29
C GLY A 531 -8.14 -0.44 17.87
N THR A 532 -8.77 0.65 17.44
CA THR A 532 -9.30 0.86 16.09
C THR A 532 -8.26 1.47 15.15
N SER A 533 -7.22 2.10 15.73
CA SER A 533 -6.09 2.72 15.04
C SER A 533 -4.88 2.76 15.98
N SER A 534 -3.74 3.25 15.51
CA SER A 534 -2.51 3.37 16.31
C SER A 534 -2.62 4.43 17.42
N LEU A 535 -3.54 5.37 17.35
CA LEU A 535 -3.78 6.38 18.39
C LEU A 535 -5.12 6.21 19.11
N ASP A 536 -6.07 5.47 18.57
CA ASP A 536 -7.35 5.18 19.20
C ASP A 536 -7.34 3.81 19.91
N ILE A 537 -6.58 3.73 20.99
CA ILE A 537 -6.45 2.52 21.82
C ILE A 537 -7.65 2.39 22.76
N LYS A 538 -8.39 1.30 22.65
CA LYS A 538 -9.59 1.01 23.44
C LYS A 538 -9.28 0.24 24.72
N GLN A 539 -8.30 -0.65 24.69
CA GLN A 539 -7.98 -1.56 25.80
C GLN A 539 -6.47 -1.77 25.90
N THR A 540 -5.97 -1.91 27.13
CA THR A 540 -4.56 -2.23 27.42
C THR A 540 -4.44 -3.35 28.44
N LYS A 541 -3.39 -4.16 28.32
CA LYS A 541 -3.07 -5.22 29.29
C LYS A 541 -1.57 -5.48 29.33
N VAL A 542 -1.03 -5.69 30.55
CA VAL A 542 0.40 -5.92 30.78
C VAL A 542 0.68 -7.39 31.03
N PHE A 543 1.80 -7.88 30.52
CA PHE A 543 2.42 -9.14 30.90
C PHE A 543 3.94 -8.97 31.08
N SER A 544 4.60 -9.97 31.65
CA SER A 544 6.04 -9.92 31.95
C SER A 544 6.81 -11.05 31.26
N LEU A 545 7.99 -10.72 30.75
CA LEU A 545 9.01 -11.67 30.32
C LEU A 545 10.13 -11.69 31.37
N LYS A 546 10.39 -12.85 31.98
CA LYS A 546 11.34 -12.96 33.12
C LYS A 546 12.82 -12.95 32.71
N LYS A 547 13.13 -13.43 31.51
CA LYS A 547 14.50 -13.53 30.98
C LYS A 547 14.50 -13.17 29.50
N ASP A 548 15.62 -12.63 29.02
CA ASP A 548 15.80 -12.38 27.60
C ASP A 548 15.62 -13.65 26.76
N ILE A 549 15.04 -13.48 25.56
CA ILE A 549 14.97 -14.53 24.55
C ILE A 549 15.86 -14.11 23.40
N LEU A 550 16.75 -14.98 22.97
CA LEU A 550 17.64 -14.78 21.84
C LEU A 550 17.30 -15.79 20.74
N ILE A 551 17.16 -15.29 19.51
CA ILE A 551 16.96 -16.09 18.30
C ILE A 551 18.11 -15.71 17.34
N SER A 552 19.10 -16.59 17.22
CA SER A 552 20.27 -16.34 16.38
C SER A 552 19.93 -16.36 14.88
N THR A 553 20.64 -15.55 14.11
CA THR A 553 20.51 -15.47 12.66
C THR A 553 21.87 -15.70 11.98
N SER A 554 21.88 -15.76 10.65
CA SER A 554 23.11 -15.82 9.86
C SER A 554 23.86 -14.49 9.96
N LYS A 555 25.17 -14.54 10.17
CA LYS A 555 26.02 -13.35 10.09
C LYS A 555 26.12 -12.86 8.65
N LYS A 556 26.30 -11.54 8.50
CA LYS A 556 26.52 -10.88 7.21
C LYS A 556 27.80 -11.33 6.54
#